data_8954abf6b8374d4fa3af71ca41a353b4
#
_entry.id   8954abf6b8374d4fa3af71ca41a353b4
#
_cell.length_a   1.000
_cell.length_b   1.000
_cell.length_c   1.000
_cell.angle_alpha   90.00
_cell.angle_beta   90.00
_cell.angle_gamma   90.00
#
_symmetry.space_group_name_H-M   'P 1'
#
loop_
_entity.id
_entity.type
_entity.pdbx_description
1 polymer ?
#
loop_
_entity_poly.entity_id
_entity_poly.type
_entity_poly.pdbx_seq_one_letter_code
_entity_poly.pdbx_strand_id
1 'polypeptide(L)' 'MKKEFICVKPKSEIAKDFFVNEMHQLHSCRVMKRERNKVFLSSISGRYDFEMFESVDDNWEVVK' A
#
# COMPACT_ATOMS: atom_id res chain seq x y z
N MET A 1 11.09 13.22 13.03
CA MET A 1 10.23 13.20 11.85
C MET A 1 9.04 12.27 12.06
N LYS A 2 7.89 12.72 11.63
CA LYS A 2 6.69 11.89 11.72
C LYS A 2 6.70 10.85 10.63
N LYS A 3 6.45 9.61 11.00
CA LYS A 3 6.20 8.54 10.04
C LYS A 3 4.72 8.50 9.76
N GLU A 4 4.37 8.42 8.49
CA GLU A 4 2.99 8.35 8.08
C GLU A 4 2.66 6.94 7.64
N PHE A 5 1.51 6.45 8.08
CA PHE A 5 1.03 5.12 7.69
C PHE A 5 -0.37 5.27 7.14
N ILE A 6 -0.66 4.47 6.12
CA ILE A 6 -2.03 4.36 5.63
C ILE A 6 -2.39 2.88 5.53
N CYS A 7 -3.67 2.59 5.68
CA CYS A 7 -4.17 1.24 5.55
C CYS A 7 -4.67 1.02 4.14
N VAL A 8 -4.31 -0.11 3.55
CA VAL A 8 -4.74 -0.45 2.20
C VAL A 8 -5.29 -1.86 2.17
N LYS A 9 -6.13 -2.13 1.18
CA LYS A 9 -6.60 -3.49 0.92
C LYS A 9 -6.50 -3.77 -0.58
N PRO A 10 -6.32 -5.03 -0.97
CA PRO A 10 -6.18 -5.37 -2.38
C PRO A 10 -7.53 -5.38 -3.09
N LYS A 11 -7.52 -5.03 -4.37
CA LYS A 11 -8.70 -5.06 -5.23
C LYS A 11 -8.57 -6.09 -6.33
N SER A 12 -7.40 -6.18 -6.96
CA SER A 12 -7.18 -7.11 -8.07
C SER A 12 -6.71 -8.46 -7.55
N GLU A 13 -6.80 -9.49 -8.39
CA GLU A 13 -6.31 -10.81 -8.04
C GLU A 13 -4.81 -10.81 -7.79
N ILE A 14 -4.07 -10.06 -8.59
CA ILE A 14 -2.62 -9.95 -8.43
C ILE A 14 -2.30 -9.31 -7.08
N ALA A 15 -3.01 -8.24 -6.74
CA ALA A 15 -2.80 -7.57 -5.47
C ALA A 15 -3.22 -8.45 -4.29
N LYS A 16 -4.27 -9.23 -4.45
CA LYS A 16 -4.71 -10.15 -3.40
C LYS A 16 -3.67 -11.22 -3.12
N ASP A 17 -3.09 -11.78 -4.16
CA ASP A 17 -2.02 -12.77 -4.00
C ASP A 17 -0.81 -12.16 -3.32
N PHE A 18 -0.40 -10.98 -3.75
CA PHE A 18 0.72 -10.27 -3.14
C PHE A 18 0.43 -9.98 -1.66
N PHE A 19 -0.79 -9.52 -1.38
CA PHE A 19 -1.18 -9.14 -0.03
C PHE A 19 -1.12 -10.34 0.93
N VAL A 20 -1.66 -11.47 0.49
CA VAL A 20 -1.68 -12.67 1.33
C VAL A 20 -0.29 -13.28 1.49
N ASN A 21 0.45 -13.40 0.39
CA ASN A 21 1.71 -14.14 0.39
C ASN A 21 2.88 -13.32 0.90
N GLU A 22 2.90 -12.03 0.61
CA GLU A 22 4.06 -11.19 0.90
C GLU A 22 3.83 -10.26 2.08
N MET A 23 2.64 -9.70 2.18
CA MET A 23 2.33 -8.75 3.23
C MET A 23 1.65 -9.40 4.43
N HIS A 24 1.30 -10.67 4.34
CA HIS A 24 0.66 -11.42 5.42
C HIS A 24 -0.58 -10.72 5.97
N GLN A 25 -1.33 -10.10 5.07
CA GLN A 25 -2.57 -9.40 5.41
C GLN A 25 -2.35 -8.23 6.37
N LEU A 26 -1.18 -7.63 6.30
CA LEU A 26 -0.91 -6.42 7.08
C LEU A 26 -1.53 -5.24 6.36
N HIS A 27 -2.38 -4.52 7.06
CA HIS A 27 -3.14 -3.44 6.46
C HIS A 27 -2.38 -2.12 6.41
N SER A 28 -1.48 -1.90 7.36
CA SER A 28 -0.78 -0.63 7.45
C SER A 28 0.50 -0.66 6.63
N CYS A 29 0.68 0.39 5.84
CA CYS A 29 1.89 0.57 5.06
C CYS A 29 2.48 1.92 5.38
N ARG A 30 3.81 2.00 5.36
CA ARG A 30 4.50 3.25 5.61
C ARG A 30 4.56 4.08 4.33
N VAL A 31 4.19 5.34 4.42
CA VAL A 31 4.28 6.25 3.29
C VAL A 31 5.72 6.70 3.15
N MET A 32 6.33 6.37 2.01
CA MET A 32 7.71 6.73 1.72
C MET A 32 7.79 8.07 1.02
N LYS A 33 6.85 8.33 0.11
CA LYS A 33 6.89 9.52 -0.71
C LYS A 33 5.52 9.75 -1.33
N ARG A 34 5.17 11.00 -1.57
CA ARG A 34 3.97 11.37 -2.31
C ARG A 34 4.33 12.25 -3.49
N GLU A 35 3.70 11.98 -4.63
CA GLU A 35 3.82 12.80 -5.81
C GLU A 35 2.44 12.99 -6.41
N ARG A 36 1.94 14.21 -6.38
CA ARG A 36 0.61 14.53 -6.91
C ARG A 36 -0.44 13.61 -6.30
N ASN A 37 -1.05 12.75 -7.12
CA ASN A 37 -2.05 11.79 -6.65
C ASN A 37 -1.51 10.37 -6.53
N LYS A 38 -0.18 10.21 -6.57
CA LYS A 38 0.48 8.92 -6.41
C LYS A 38 1.16 8.85 -5.06
N VAL A 39 1.11 7.71 -4.42
CA VAL A 39 1.78 7.51 -3.16
C VAL A 39 2.65 6.26 -3.25
N PHE A 40 3.88 6.37 -2.73
CA PHE A 40 4.82 5.27 -2.68
C PHE A 40 4.82 4.70 -1.28
N LEU A 41 4.54 3.42 -1.19
CA LEU A 41 4.34 2.75 0.09
C LEU A 41 5.34 1.62 0.27
N SER A 42 5.65 1.37 1.53
CA SER A 42 6.47 0.23 1.92
C SER A 42 5.70 -0.60 2.93
N SER A 43 5.80 -1.91 2.83
CA SER A 43 5.19 -2.77 3.84
C SER A 43 5.84 -2.50 5.20
N ILE A 44 5.14 -2.87 6.27
CA ILE A 44 5.65 -2.63 7.63
C ILE A 44 7.01 -3.32 7.84
N SER A 45 7.18 -4.49 7.24
CA SER A 45 8.46 -5.20 7.33
C SER A 45 9.58 -4.50 6.56
N GLY A 46 9.25 -3.59 5.66
CA GLY A 46 10.23 -2.90 4.83
C GLY A 46 10.75 -3.75 3.68
N ARG A 47 10.15 -4.91 3.46
CA ARG A 47 10.63 -5.85 2.44
C ARG A 47 10.05 -5.59 1.06
N TYR A 48 8.89 -4.96 0.99
CA TYR A 48 8.16 -4.77 -0.27
C TYR A 48 7.74 -3.33 -0.40
N ASP A 49 8.04 -2.76 -1.56
CA ASP A 49 7.63 -1.41 -1.89
C ASP A 49 6.69 -1.46 -3.08
N PHE A 50 5.69 -0.60 -3.06
CA PHE A 50 4.78 -0.50 -4.20
C PHE A 50 4.23 0.91 -4.28
N GLU A 51 3.64 1.24 -5.42
CA GLU A 51 3.03 2.54 -5.62
C GLU A 51 1.57 2.36 -5.99
N MET A 52 0.76 3.36 -5.64
CA MET A 52 -0.65 3.33 -5.98
C MET A 52 -1.16 4.76 -6.16
N PHE A 53 -2.24 4.90 -6.88
CA PHE A 53 -2.94 6.17 -6.95
C PHE A 53 -3.79 6.33 -5.69
N GLU A 54 -3.63 7.45 -5.03
CA GLU A 54 -4.29 7.65 -3.74
C GLU A 54 -5.79 7.76 -3.86
N SER A 55 -6.28 8.34 -4.94
CA SER A 55 -7.72 8.51 -5.15
C SER A 55 -8.38 7.25 -5.70
N VAL A 56 -7.86 6.72 -6.79
CA VAL A 56 -8.39 5.51 -7.43
C VAL A 56 -7.23 4.72 -7.99
N ASP A 57 -7.14 3.46 -7.59
CA ASP A 57 -6.10 2.57 -8.09
C ASP A 57 -6.74 1.25 -8.53
N ASP A 58 -6.14 0.60 -9.52
CA ASP A 58 -6.69 -0.65 -10.05
C ASP A 58 -6.43 -1.83 -9.11
N ASN A 59 -5.37 -1.76 -8.33
CA ASN A 59 -4.92 -2.88 -7.50
C ASN A 59 -5.20 -2.68 -6.02
N TRP A 60 -5.19 -1.44 -5.54
CA TRP A 60 -5.26 -1.16 -4.12
C TRP A 60 -6.33 -0.13 -3.79
N GLU A 61 -6.83 -0.21 -2.57
CA GLU A 61 -7.81 0.73 -2.07
C GLU A 61 -7.40 1.18 -0.67
N VAL A 62 -7.45 2.48 -0.44
CA VAL A 62 -7.16 3.03 0.89
C VAL A 62 -8.35 2.78 1.80
N VAL A 63 -8.08 2.18 2.94
CA VAL A 63 -9.12 1.90 3.95
C VAL A 63 -9.17 3.08 4.91
N LYS A 64 -10.32 3.66 5.02
CA LYS A 64 -10.54 4.79 5.94
C LYS A 64 -11.26 4.36 7.19
#